data_5fc58a5bd5b6b298bfac845087aa5685
#
_entry.id   5fc58a5bd5b6b298bfac845087aa5685
#
_cell.length_a   1.000
_cell.length_b   1.000
_cell.length_c   1.000
_cell.angle_alpha   90.00
_cell.angle_beta   90.00
_cell.angle_gamma   90.00
#
_symmetry.space_group_name_H-M   'P 1'
#
loop_
_entity.id
_entity.type
_entity.pdbx_description
1 polymer ?
#
loop_
_entity_poly.entity_id
_entity_poly.type
_entity_poly.pdbx_seq_one_letter_code
_entity_poly.pdbx_strand_id
1 'polypeptide(L)'
;MDFPALYDNVAPAIRLRGHTLLCLQGFRGAGYSVEFVENMAAVHETLTNHPEILVEVLASPDAVCVACPHRHQSGCTLNGAKSEEDMKDQDLVVIKKLGLQIGSRIRWRDILERIRISVSGDDLPSICGSCRWLSLGYCREGVNRLGGSQRATPPGLVSPDSRRK
;
A
#
# COMPACT_ATOMS: atom_id res chain seq x y z
N MET A 1 -21.49 -25.14 -31.47
CA MET A 1 -21.89 -25.14 -30.04
C MET A 1 -21.07 -24.06 -29.36
N ASP A 2 -21.69 -22.93 -29.21
CA ASP A 2 -21.12 -21.89 -28.37
C ASP A 2 -21.22 -22.38 -26.91
N PHE A 3 -20.12 -22.82 -26.36
CA PHE A 3 -20.03 -22.86 -24.92
C PHE A 3 -20.15 -21.43 -24.45
N PRO A 4 -21.19 -21.06 -23.71
CA PRO A 4 -21.15 -19.81 -23.02
C PRO A 4 -19.88 -19.86 -22.19
N ALA A 5 -19.03 -18.88 -22.41
CA ALA A 5 -17.84 -18.70 -21.65
C ALA A 5 -18.26 -18.80 -20.16
N LEU A 6 -17.83 -19.85 -19.49
CA LEU A 6 -17.80 -19.92 -18.04
C LEU A 6 -16.70 -18.96 -17.56
N TYR A 7 -16.49 -17.89 -18.33
CA TYR A 7 -15.55 -16.84 -18.05
C TYR A 7 -16.28 -15.78 -17.27
N ASP A 8 -15.99 -15.85 -16.00
CA ASP A 8 -15.66 -14.70 -15.27
C ASP A 8 -16.80 -13.92 -14.68
N ASN A 9 -17.49 -14.57 -13.76
CA ASN A 9 -18.00 -13.84 -12.61
C ASN A 9 -16.90 -13.58 -11.58
N VAL A 10 -15.63 -13.47 -12.03
CA VAL A 10 -14.59 -12.94 -11.17
C VAL A 10 -14.73 -11.43 -11.19
N ALA A 11 -15.21 -10.86 -10.10
CA ALA A 11 -15.31 -9.42 -9.96
C ALA A 11 -13.97 -8.76 -10.33
N PRO A 12 -13.96 -7.67 -11.10
CA PRO A 12 -12.72 -7.00 -11.46
C PRO A 12 -11.96 -6.60 -10.20
N ALA A 13 -10.67 -6.87 -10.17
CA ALA A 13 -9.80 -6.51 -9.07
C ALA A 13 -8.78 -5.47 -9.53
N ILE A 14 -8.46 -4.53 -8.65
CA ILE A 14 -7.32 -3.65 -8.83
C ILE A 14 -6.07 -4.42 -8.40
N ARG A 15 -5.07 -4.50 -9.27
CA ARG A 15 -3.83 -5.22 -9.00
C ARG A 15 -2.83 -4.28 -8.33
N LEU A 16 -2.42 -4.60 -7.10
CA LEU A 16 -1.51 -3.79 -6.31
C LEU A 16 -0.39 -4.65 -5.72
N ARG A 17 0.84 -4.14 -5.83
CA ARG A 17 1.99 -4.78 -5.19
C ARG A 17 2.05 -4.47 -3.70
N GLY A 18 2.74 -5.30 -2.95
CA GLY A 18 2.73 -5.25 -1.48
C GLY A 18 3.02 -3.88 -0.90
N HIS A 19 4.11 -3.23 -1.29
CA HIS A 19 4.46 -1.94 -0.69
C HIS A 19 3.51 -0.80 -1.09
N THR A 20 2.85 -0.89 -2.26
CA THR A 20 1.85 0.11 -2.69
C THR A 20 0.67 0.16 -1.71
N LEU A 21 0.31 -0.96 -1.08
CA LEU A 21 -0.75 -0.99 -0.07
C LEU A 21 -0.48 -0.01 1.08
N LEU A 22 0.78 0.14 1.46
CA LEU A 22 1.21 1.11 2.47
C LEU A 22 1.38 2.52 1.90
N CYS A 23 1.92 2.65 0.69
CA CYS A 23 2.13 3.95 0.04
C CYS A 23 0.82 4.72 -0.16
N LEU A 24 -0.27 4.03 -0.45
CA LEU A 24 -1.60 4.63 -0.61
C LEU A 24 -2.11 5.29 0.67
N GLN A 25 -1.65 4.87 1.85
CA GLN A 25 -2.03 5.50 3.11
C GLN A 25 -1.46 6.90 3.28
N GLY A 26 -0.31 7.16 2.66
CA GLY A 26 0.39 8.44 2.74
C GLY A 26 0.31 9.29 1.48
N PHE A 27 -0.42 8.86 0.46
CA PHE A 27 -0.51 9.59 -0.80
C PHE A 27 -1.18 10.95 -0.61
N ARG A 28 -0.47 12.03 -0.96
CA ARG A 28 -0.93 13.42 -0.92
C ARG A 28 -0.47 14.21 -2.15
N GLY A 29 -0.33 13.54 -3.30
CA GLY A 29 0.06 14.18 -4.56
C GLY A 29 1.56 14.21 -4.84
N ALA A 30 2.40 13.53 -4.06
CA ALA A 30 3.80 13.33 -4.38
C ALA A 30 4.00 12.16 -5.33
N GLY A 31 4.83 12.31 -6.35
CA GLY A 31 5.08 11.27 -7.34
C GLY A 31 6.22 11.61 -8.29
N TYR A 32 6.52 10.68 -9.20
CA TYR A 32 7.66 10.77 -10.12
C TYR A 32 7.40 11.63 -11.36
N SER A 33 6.13 11.82 -11.70
CA SER A 33 5.69 12.64 -12.84
C SER A 33 4.25 13.07 -12.63
N VAL A 34 3.76 14.00 -13.45
CA VAL A 34 2.35 14.42 -13.42
C VAL A 34 1.42 13.24 -13.74
N GLU A 35 1.75 12.47 -14.76
CA GLU A 35 0.98 11.29 -15.18
C GLU A 35 0.93 10.22 -14.10
N PHE A 36 2.05 10.01 -13.40
CA PHE A 36 2.11 9.09 -12.27
C PHE A 36 1.18 9.55 -11.14
N VAL A 37 1.23 10.82 -10.78
CA VAL A 37 0.41 11.41 -9.71
C VAL A 37 -1.08 11.31 -10.05
N GLU A 38 -1.46 11.63 -11.29
CA GLU A 38 -2.84 11.53 -11.73
C GLU A 38 -3.35 10.09 -11.68
N ASN A 39 -2.55 9.13 -12.13
CA ASN A 39 -2.90 7.72 -12.07
C ASN A 39 -3.02 7.21 -10.63
N MET A 40 -2.06 7.54 -9.78
CA MET A 40 -2.11 7.15 -8.37
C MET A 40 -3.28 7.79 -7.63
N ALA A 41 -3.58 9.06 -7.93
CA ALA A 41 -4.75 9.74 -7.41
C ALA A 41 -6.06 9.04 -7.80
N ALA A 42 -6.19 8.62 -9.05
CA ALA A 42 -7.37 7.89 -9.53
C ALA A 42 -7.53 6.54 -8.82
N VAL A 43 -6.45 5.80 -8.63
CA VAL A 43 -6.46 4.53 -7.87
C VAL A 43 -6.86 4.79 -6.41
N HIS A 44 -6.25 5.77 -5.78
CA HIS A 44 -6.54 6.15 -4.39
C HIS A 44 -8.00 6.57 -4.20
N GLU A 45 -8.51 7.43 -5.06
CA GLU A 45 -9.90 7.90 -5.03
C GLU A 45 -10.89 6.74 -5.23
N THR A 46 -10.62 5.87 -6.19
CA THR A 46 -11.45 4.70 -6.46
C THR A 46 -11.55 3.80 -5.24
N LEU A 47 -10.43 3.49 -4.61
CA LEU A 47 -10.40 2.64 -3.41
C LEU A 47 -11.05 3.32 -2.20
N THR A 48 -10.87 4.62 -2.05
CA THR A 48 -11.48 5.39 -0.96
C THR A 48 -13.00 5.42 -1.07
N ASN A 49 -13.51 5.63 -2.28
CA ASN A 49 -14.95 5.73 -2.54
C ASN A 49 -15.64 4.36 -2.63
N HIS A 50 -14.89 3.32 -2.93
CA HIS A 50 -15.40 1.96 -3.12
C HIS A 50 -14.58 0.93 -2.33
N PRO A 51 -14.65 0.94 -0.99
CA PRO A 51 -13.83 0.06 -0.14
C PRO A 51 -14.15 -1.43 -0.30
N GLU A 52 -15.23 -1.75 -0.99
CA GLU A 52 -15.62 -3.13 -1.32
C GLU A 52 -14.88 -3.72 -2.52
N ILE A 53 -14.18 -2.89 -3.30
CA ILE A 53 -13.43 -3.36 -4.47
C ILE A 53 -12.39 -4.38 -4.04
N LEU A 54 -12.31 -5.46 -4.82
CA LEU A 54 -11.27 -6.47 -4.65
C LEU A 54 -9.92 -5.92 -5.11
N VAL A 55 -8.92 -6.20 -4.31
CA VAL A 55 -7.50 -5.98 -4.64
C VAL A 55 -6.83 -7.33 -4.80
N GLU A 56 -6.16 -7.51 -5.93
CA GLU A 56 -5.27 -8.65 -6.15
C GLU A 56 -3.85 -8.27 -5.74
N VAL A 57 -3.31 -9.00 -4.79
CA VAL A 57 -2.01 -8.73 -4.17
C VAL A 57 -0.89 -9.28 -5.02
N LEU A 58 0.08 -8.46 -5.37
CA LEU A 58 1.21 -8.80 -6.23
C LEU A 58 2.56 -8.53 -5.55
N ALA A 59 3.61 -9.13 -6.12
CA ALA A 59 5.00 -8.77 -5.88
C ALA A 59 5.71 -8.45 -7.22
N SER A 60 5.04 -7.65 -8.04
CA SER A 60 5.46 -7.24 -9.38
C SER A 60 4.81 -5.89 -9.72
N PRO A 61 5.21 -5.21 -10.80
CA PRO A 61 4.61 -3.93 -11.18
C PRO A 61 3.09 -4.01 -11.26
N ASP A 62 2.44 -2.97 -10.79
CA ASP A 62 1.00 -2.92 -10.52
C ASP A 62 0.27 -1.77 -11.24
N ALA A 63 -1.00 -1.54 -10.88
CA ALA A 63 -1.83 -0.49 -11.46
C ALA A 63 -1.22 0.92 -11.32
N VAL A 64 -0.49 1.19 -10.24
CA VAL A 64 0.20 2.47 -10.03
C VAL A 64 1.41 2.60 -10.94
N CYS A 65 2.09 1.50 -11.22
CA CYS A 65 3.26 1.47 -12.10
C CYS A 65 2.96 1.76 -13.57
N VAL A 66 1.72 1.63 -14.01
CA VAL A 66 1.31 1.80 -15.42
C VAL A 66 1.76 3.15 -15.99
N ALA A 67 1.66 4.22 -15.22
CA ALA A 67 2.04 5.57 -15.62
C ALA A 67 3.39 6.02 -15.05
N CYS A 68 4.15 5.11 -14.44
CA CYS A 68 5.43 5.45 -13.83
C CYS A 68 6.53 5.59 -14.89
N PRO A 69 7.31 6.69 -14.90
CA PRO A 69 8.41 6.88 -15.84
C PRO A 69 9.57 5.90 -15.63
N HIS A 70 9.64 5.23 -14.48
CA HIS A 70 10.64 4.22 -14.16
C HIS A 70 10.21 2.79 -14.51
N ARG A 71 9.04 2.64 -15.12
CA ARG A 71 8.53 1.34 -15.55
C ARG A 71 9.14 0.94 -16.88
N HIS A 72 9.77 -0.24 -16.90
CA HIS A 72 10.28 -0.91 -18.10
C HIS A 72 9.69 -2.32 -18.25
N GLN A 73 9.94 -2.97 -19.37
CA GLN A 73 9.50 -4.36 -19.59
C GLN A 73 10.03 -5.32 -18.53
N SER A 74 11.24 -5.07 -18.04
CA SER A 74 11.88 -5.86 -16.97
C SER A 74 11.39 -5.53 -15.56
N GLY A 75 10.55 -4.50 -15.40
CA GLY A 75 10.04 -4.05 -14.12
C GLY A 75 10.45 -2.63 -13.76
N CYS A 76 10.58 -2.36 -12.47
CA CYS A 76 10.99 -1.07 -11.94
C CYS A 76 12.48 -0.81 -12.14
N THR A 77 12.83 0.39 -12.62
CA THR A 77 14.22 0.82 -12.83
C THR A 77 14.62 2.04 -12.01
N LEU A 78 13.80 2.41 -11.02
CA LEU A 78 14.00 3.62 -10.20
C LEU A 78 15.42 3.74 -9.62
N ASN A 79 15.96 2.65 -9.09
CA ASN A 79 17.25 2.58 -8.43
C ASN A 79 18.27 1.74 -9.21
N GLY A 80 18.09 1.58 -10.52
CA GLY A 80 18.99 0.84 -11.39
C GLY A 80 18.58 -0.61 -11.65
N ALA A 81 19.54 -1.44 -12.05
CA ALA A 81 19.28 -2.79 -12.55
C ALA A 81 18.65 -3.75 -11.53
N LYS A 82 18.89 -3.53 -10.24
CA LYS A 82 18.33 -4.36 -9.15
C LYS A 82 17.04 -3.81 -8.58
N SER A 83 16.53 -2.72 -9.11
CA SER A 83 15.38 -2.02 -8.51
C SER A 83 14.15 -2.90 -8.40
N GLU A 84 13.81 -3.67 -9.43
CA GLU A 84 12.65 -4.56 -9.38
C GLU A 84 12.84 -5.70 -8.36
N GLU A 85 14.03 -6.25 -8.24
CA GLU A 85 14.34 -7.28 -7.24
C GLU A 85 14.17 -6.72 -5.82
N ASP A 86 14.73 -5.54 -5.56
CA ASP A 86 14.61 -4.86 -4.27
C ASP A 86 13.14 -4.51 -3.94
N MET A 87 12.38 -4.04 -4.94
CA MET A 87 10.95 -3.76 -4.78
C MET A 87 10.15 -5.03 -4.49
N LYS A 88 10.48 -6.13 -5.15
CA LYS A 88 9.85 -7.42 -4.90
C LYS A 88 10.12 -7.90 -3.47
N ASP A 89 11.35 -7.77 -2.99
CA ASP A 89 11.69 -8.13 -1.62
C ASP A 89 10.91 -7.29 -0.61
N GLN A 90 10.78 -5.99 -0.86
CA GLN A 90 9.95 -5.09 -0.06
C GLN A 90 8.48 -5.50 -0.08
N ASP A 91 7.94 -5.84 -1.24
CA ASP A 91 6.58 -6.34 -1.38
C ASP A 91 6.34 -7.58 -0.53
N LEU A 92 7.27 -8.54 -0.58
CA LEU A 92 7.15 -9.79 0.18
C LEU A 92 7.18 -9.55 1.69
N VAL A 93 7.96 -8.60 2.17
CA VAL A 93 7.97 -8.20 3.58
C VAL A 93 6.58 -7.67 3.99
N VAL A 94 5.99 -6.80 3.20
CA VAL A 94 4.66 -6.24 3.48
C VAL A 94 3.58 -7.32 3.41
N ILE A 95 3.58 -8.12 2.36
CA ILE A 95 2.61 -9.21 2.14
C ILE A 95 2.62 -10.17 3.34
N LYS A 96 3.81 -10.59 3.78
CA LYS A 96 3.97 -11.46 4.94
C LYS A 96 3.47 -10.79 6.22
N LYS A 97 3.81 -9.53 6.43
CA LYS A 97 3.41 -8.77 7.62
C LYS A 97 1.89 -8.62 7.73
N LEU A 98 1.21 -8.49 6.60
CA LEU A 98 -0.24 -8.41 6.52
C LEU A 98 -0.95 -9.78 6.55
N GLY A 99 -0.20 -10.88 6.60
CA GLY A 99 -0.77 -12.23 6.55
C GLY A 99 -1.46 -12.54 5.22
N LEU A 100 -0.95 -11.98 4.13
CA LEU A 100 -1.45 -12.17 2.77
C LEU A 100 -0.53 -13.11 1.98
N GLN A 101 -0.98 -13.48 0.78
CA GLN A 101 -0.19 -14.24 -0.20
C GLN A 101 -0.26 -13.56 -1.55
N ILE A 102 0.75 -13.78 -2.40
CA ILE A 102 0.70 -13.35 -3.80
C ILE A 102 -0.52 -14.01 -4.46
N GLY A 103 -1.31 -13.21 -5.17
CA GLY A 103 -2.54 -13.65 -5.81
C GLY A 103 -3.78 -13.62 -4.92
N SER A 104 -3.63 -13.32 -3.63
CA SER A 104 -4.79 -13.09 -2.75
C SER A 104 -5.69 -12.01 -3.32
N ARG A 105 -7.00 -12.29 -3.39
CA ARG A 105 -8.03 -11.32 -3.75
C ARG A 105 -8.85 -11.00 -2.52
N ILE A 106 -8.75 -9.76 -2.07
CA ILE A 106 -9.32 -9.31 -0.80
C ILE A 106 -9.89 -7.90 -0.96
N ARG A 107 -10.98 -7.60 -0.27
CA ARG A 107 -11.57 -6.26 -0.32
C ARG A 107 -10.62 -5.22 0.25
N TRP A 108 -10.64 -4.04 -0.33
CA TRP A 108 -9.78 -2.95 0.14
C TRP A 108 -9.97 -2.66 1.63
N ARG A 109 -11.21 -2.63 2.12
CA ARG A 109 -11.48 -2.42 3.55
C ARG A 109 -10.82 -3.46 4.45
N ASP A 110 -10.75 -4.71 4.00
CA ASP A 110 -10.15 -5.80 4.78
C ASP A 110 -8.62 -5.68 4.78
N ILE A 111 -8.03 -5.16 3.70
CA ILE A 111 -6.61 -4.79 3.66
C ILE A 111 -6.33 -3.66 4.65
N LEU A 112 -7.15 -2.61 4.66
CA LEU A 112 -7.01 -1.50 5.62
C LEU A 112 -7.06 -2.01 7.07
N GLU A 113 -7.94 -2.94 7.37
CA GLU A 113 -8.02 -3.55 8.71
C GLU A 113 -6.75 -4.34 9.04
N ARG A 114 -6.20 -5.08 8.10
CA ARG A 114 -4.92 -5.78 8.30
C ARG A 114 -3.76 -4.81 8.53
N ILE A 115 -3.70 -3.72 7.79
CA ILE A 115 -2.71 -2.66 8.01
C ILE A 115 -2.90 -2.07 9.43
N ARG A 116 -4.13 -1.75 9.78
CA ARG A 116 -4.47 -1.21 11.10
C ARG A 116 -3.96 -2.07 12.26
N ILE A 117 -4.09 -3.39 12.12
CA ILE A 117 -3.70 -4.34 13.16
C ILE A 117 -2.17 -4.58 13.17
N SER A 118 -1.56 -4.66 11.99
CA SER A 118 -0.22 -5.25 11.82
C SER A 118 0.89 -4.24 11.60
N VAL A 119 0.59 -3.00 11.20
CA VAL A 119 1.60 -1.99 10.84
C VAL A 119 1.39 -0.71 11.63
N SER A 120 2.45 -0.22 12.22
CA SER A 120 2.50 1.14 12.79
C SER A 120 3.43 2.03 11.97
N GLY A 121 3.34 3.34 12.18
CA GLY A 121 4.27 4.29 11.56
C GLY A 121 5.74 4.01 11.90
N ASP A 122 6.01 3.44 13.06
CA ASP A 122 7.36 3.11 13.51
C ASP A 122 7.97 1.90 12.79
N ASP A 123 7.15 1.09 12.13
CA ASP A 123 7.61 -0.03 11.31
C ASP A 123 8.15 0.42 9.95
N LEU A 124 7.70 1.59 9.45
CA LEU A 124 7.98 2.04 8.09
C LEU A 124 9.47 2.23 7.78
N PRO A 125 10.33 2.75 8.69
CA PRO A 125 11.76 2.86 8.39
C PRO A 125 12.42 1.52 8.06
N SER A 126 12.00 0.43 8.68
CA SER A 126 12.53 -0.90 8.39
C SER A 126 11.95 -1.51 7.10
N ILE A 127 10.74 -1.12 6.73
CA ILE A 127 10.07 -1.60 5.51
C ILE A 127 10.47 -0.77 4.29
N CYS A 128 10.49 0.55 4.44
CA CYS A 128 10.59 1.53 3.37
C CYS A 128 11.87 2.38 3.44
N GLY A 129 12.93 1.91 4.10
CA GLY A 129 14.10 2.69 4.49
C GLY A 129 14.78 3.50 3.38
N SER A 130 14.71 3.03 2.12
CA SER A 130 15.27 3.74 0.97
C SER A 130 14.25 4.60 0.20
N CYS A 131 12.99 4.63 0.63
CA CYS A 131 11.96 5.40 -0.02
C CYS A 131 12.16 6.91 0.20
N ARG A 132 12.23 7.66 -0.90
CA ARG A 132 12.45 9.11 -0.86
C ARG A 132 11.31 9.91 -0.20
N TRP A 133 10.12 9.35 -0.13
CA TRP A 133 8.95 10.01 0.48
C TRP A 133 8.78 9.71 1.95
N LEU A 134 9.53 8.76 2.50
CA LEU A 134 9.43 8.38 3.91
C LEU A 134 9.66 9.60 4.83
N SER A 135 10.63 10.45 4.48
CA SER A 135 10.99 11.66 5.25
C SER A 135 9.89 12.73 5.29
N LEU A 136 8.90 12.67 4.38
CA LEU A 136 7.76 13.59 4.40
C LEU A 136 6.80 13.33 5.56
N GLY A 137 6.84 12.14 6.16
CA GLY A 137 6.00 11.77 7.29
C GLY A 137 4.56 11.40 6.93
N TYR A 138 4.15 11.52 5.68
CA TYR A 138 2.76 11.31 5.25
C TYR A 138 2.33 9.86 5.38
N CYS A 139 3.21 8.92 5.01
CA CYS A 139 2.94 7.49 5.16
C CYS A 139 2.79 7.10 6.63
N ARG A 140 3.66 7.64 7.49
CA ARG A 140 3.59 7.44 8.93
C ARG A 140 2.27 7.94 9.51
N GLU A 141 1.87 9.15 9.17
CA GLU A 141 0.59 9.73 9.59
C GLU A 141 -0.59 8.92 9.09
N GLY A 142 -0.58 8.53 7.82
CA GLY A 142 -1.66 7.76 7.20
C GLY A 142 -1.85 6.38 7.83
N VAL A 143 -0.76 5.66 8.06
CA VAL A 143 -0.78 4.35 8.74
C VAL A 143 -1.26 4.48 10.18
N ASN A 144 -0.74 5.47 10.91
CA ASN A 144 -1.15 5.71 12.30
C ASN A 144 -2.62 6.13 12.41
N ARG A 145 -3.13 6.86 11.44
CA ARG A 145 -4.55 7.27 11.39
C ARG A 145 -5.49 6.08 11.29
N LEU A 146 -5.11 5.02 10.58
CA LEU A 146 -5.88 3.76 10.54
C LEU A 146 -5.98 3.12 11.92
N GLY A 147 -4.90 3.19 12.72
CA GLY A 147 -4.87 2.69 14.08
C GLY A 147 -5.72 3.50 15.08
N GLY A 148 -6.06 4.73 14.72
CA GLY A 148 -6.83 5.63 15.57
C GLY A 148 -6.18 5.89 16.93
N SER A 149 -6.99 6.27 17.92
CA SER A 149 -6.53 6.57 19.28
C SER A 149 -5.89 5.39 20.02
N GLN A 150 -6.13 4.16 19.60
CA GLN A 150 -5.54 2.96 20.18
C GLN A 150 -4.05 2.82 19.91
N ARG A 151 -3.53 3.51 18.88
CA ARG A 151 -2.10 3.52 18.55
C ARG A 151 -1.39 4.81 18.92
N ALA A 152 -2.14 5.87 19.20
CA ALA A 152 -1.60 7.14 19.63
C ALA A 152 -1.04 7.08 21.06
N THR A 153 -1.55 6.14 21.88
CA THR A 153 -1.08 5.94 23.26
C THR A 153 -0.84 4.45 23.49
N PRO A 154 0.42 3.99 23.59
CA PRO A 154 0.71 2.63 23.98
C PRO A 154 0.05 2.28 25.31
N PRO A 155 -0.44 1.05 25.50
CA PRO A 155 -0.98 0.62 26.77
C PRO A 155 0.05 0.85 27.89
N GLY A 156 -0.31 1.63 28.92
CA GLY A 156 0.55 1.91 30.07
C GLY A 156 1.31 3.23 30.06
N LEU A 157 1.25 4.01 28.97
CA LEU A 157 1.74 5.39 28.96
C LEU A 157 0.61 6.34 29.35
N VAL A 158 0.58 6.69 30.63
CA VAL A 158 -0.29 7.76 31.12
C VAL A 158 0.34 9.09 30.71
N SER A 159 -0.43 9.95 30.05
CA SER A 159 0.00 11.30 29.74
C SER A 159 0.51 12.01 31.00
N PRO A 160 1.66 12.70 30.93
CA PRO A 160 2.22 13.41 32.12
C PRO A 160 1.29 14.44 32.72
N ASP A 161 0.29 14.90 31.96
CA ASP A 161 -0.63 15.96 32.39
C ASP A 161 -1.76 15.48 33.31
N SER A 162 -1.94 14.17 33.50
CA SER A 162 -2.98 13.65 34.38
C SER A 162 -2.59 13.65 35.86
N ARG A 163 -1.40 14.17 36.24
CA ARG A 163 -0.92 14.23 37.61
C ARG A 163 -0.89 15.64 38.23
N ARG A 164 -1.48 16.61 37.59
CA ARG A 164 -1.65 17.94 38.20
C ARG A 164 -3.07 18.10 38.70
N LYS A 165 -3.28 17.72 39.92
CA LYS A 165 -4.27 18.31 40.83
C LYS A 165 -3.57 18.76 42.09
#